data_a70ef7509b1353df6229a9ec532bd172
#
_entry.id   a70ef7509b1353df6229a9ec532bd172
#
_cell.length_a   1.000
_cell.length_b   1.000
_cell.length_c   1.000
_cell.angle_alpha   90.00
_cell.angle_beta   90.00
_cell.angle_gamma   90.00
#
_symmetry.space_group_name_H-M   'P 1'
#
loop_
_entity.id
_entity.type
_entity.pdbx_description
1 polymer ?
#
loop_
_entity_poly.entity_id
_entity_poly.type
_entity_poly.pdbx_seq_one_letter_code
_entity_poly.pdbx_strand_id
1 'polypeptide(L)'
;MSINRTNNEDGFIPVNEALLNVITPMGLEFRRNSLVIGENTGKVYGIIRYPQKVDYGWLSKITNIPSTVVTVNIKPIDNGTLINSISKSIIQNRGIADSAKDPLTRQRAEKAAEDGEKIMLRIDRDGETVALMGISVMPVAKDDKQFTRVCRRNEGALNIQKCKARTLANLQKEGFQNIAPSYSANGRIEEIISRIIPMSTFVGGFPFAASGFNDGSGYYFGKDTAGGLVVVDTWKRGNDRTNSNMVVMGVAGVGKSTAVKHIMLSEYMKGTKLIIIDPESEYKELCRNLNGDWINAGGGRDGMFNPLQIRPAPRDDETETERLYVDEGNGMSDMALHIKTLEVFFNLYLPSLTDMQKAILKQSVIELYNRWNISWDTDVRKLKPTDFPVFSDLHKLISDKAAEDKAQSVCRDLALLLNDISFGSDSFLWNGHTNIKARSRCVCLDTHSLQGTSDNVKRTQYFNLLGWSWEQMSADRTERVLLICDEAYLMIDPNVPQSLVFLRNVEKRARKYEAGLVIISHSVVDFLAPEIKMYGQALLDIPCFKLLMGCDGKNLQETRELYNLTDAETELLESKRRGHALFVIGSKRLHINFEIPSYKFSYMGTAGGR
;
A
#
# COMPACT_ATOMS: atom_id res chain seq x y z
N MET A 1 -35.71 4.75 -36.96
CA MET A 1 -34.28 4.53 -37.30
C MET A 1 -34.17 4.51 -38.84
N SER A 2 -33.60 5.53 -39.43
CA SER A 2 -33.30 5.56 -40.87
C SER A 2 -31.99 4.81 -41.08
N ILE A 3 -32.06 3.72 -41.80
CA ILE A 3 -30.86 2.95 -42.21
C ILE A 3 -30.37 3.55 -43.51
N ASN A 4 -29.29 4.32 -43.49
CA ASN A 4 -28.62 4.75 -44.71
C ASN A 4 -27.91 3.56 -45.34
N ARG A 5 -28.24 3.27 -46.60
CA ARG A 5 -27.66 2.16 -47.37
C ARG A 5 -26.66 2.74 -48.38
N THR A 6 -25.39 2.41 -48.22
CA THR A 6 -24.39 2.66 -49.27
C THR A 6 -24.30 1.44 -50.16
N ASN A 7 -24.52 1.64 -51.46
CA ASN A 7 -24.34 0.61 -52.49
C ASN A 7 -22.84 0.43 -52.76
N ASN A 8 -22.26 -0.67 -52.31
CA ASN A 8 -21.02 -1.19 -52.89
C ASN A 8 -21.36 -2.48 -53.63
N GLU A 9 -20.65 -2.79 -54.67
CA GLU A 9 -20.85 -3.97 -55.55
C GLU A 9 -20.84 -5.31 -54.79
N ASP A 10 -20.46 -5.32 -53.50
CA ASP A 10 -20.33 -6.52 -52.66
C ASP A 10 -21.43 -6.66 -51.56
N GLY A 11 -22.54 -5.95 -51.66
CA GLY A 11 -23.68 -6.13 -50.78
C GLY A 11 -23.91 -4.99 -49.74
N PHE A 12 -25.11 -4.98 -49.18
CA PHE A 12 -25.56 -3.95 -48.21
C PHE A 12 -24.93 -4.12 -46.82
N ILE A 13 -24.12 -3.18 -46.40
CA ILE A 13 -23.65 -3.09 -45.01
C ILE A 13 -24.53 -2.07 -44.30
N PRO A 14 -25.36 -2.47 -43.32
CA PRO A 14 -26.13 -1.52 -42.53
C PRO A 14 -25.20 -0.71 -41.59
N VAL A 15 -25.17 0.61 -41.76
CA VAL A 15 -24.39 1.52 -40.93
C VAL A 15 -25.26 1.95 -39.74
N ASN A 16 -24.81 1.66 -38.55
CA ASN A 16 -25.45 2.17 -37.32
C ASN A 16 -24.87 3.53 -36.93
N GLU A 17 -25.57 4.60 -37.30
CA GLU A 17 -25.13 5.99 -37.03
C GLU A 17 -24.96 6.27 -35.52
N ALA A 18 -25.80 5.69 -34.67
CA ALA A 18 -25.66 5.85 -33.22
C ALA A 18 -24.36 5.24 -32.70
N LEU A 19 -23.97 4.07 -33.23
CA LEU A 19 -22.70 3.43 -32.92
C LEU A 19 -21.53 4.25 -33.46
N LEU A 20 -21.61 4.75 -34.68
CA LEU A 20 -20.58 5.61 -35.26
C LEU A 20 -20.35 6.86 -34.42
N ASN A 21 -21.39 7.52 -33.97
CA ASN A 21 -21.27 8.71 -33.12
C ASN A 21 -20.61 8.43 -31.77
N VAL A 22 -20.72 7.21 -31.24
CA VAL A 22 -20.09 6.81 -29.98
C VAL A 22 -18.61 6.47 -30.17
N ILE A 23 -18.25 5.80 -31.27
CA ILE A 23 -16.89 5.31 -31.50
C ILE A 23 -15.99 6.30 -32.26
N THR A 24 -16.59 7.31 -32.93
CA THR A 24 -15.81 8.29 -33.70
C THR A 24 -15.27 9.38 -32.77
N PRO A 25 -13.95 9.62 -32.76
CA PRO A 25 -13.37 10.70 -31.95
C PRO A 25 -13.82 12.07 -32.49
N MET A 26 -13.98 13.05 -31.60
CA MET A 26 -14.42 14.42 -31.95
C MET A 26 -13.47 15.16 -32.90
N GLY A 27 -12.23 14.70 -33.05
CA GLY A 27 -11.24 15.25 -33.98
C GLY A 27 -10.10 14.27 -34.17
N LEU A 28 -9.62 14.18 -35.40
CA LEU A 28 -8.46 13.35 -35.77
C LEU A 28 -7.56 14.14 -36.70
N GLU A 29 -6.34 14.47 -36.23
CA GLU A 29 -5.34 15.21 -36.98
C GLU A 29 -4.05 14.38 -37.10
N PHE A 30 -3.52 14.25 -38.29
CA PHE A 30 -2.25 13.55 -38.57
C PHE A 30 -1.15 14.57 -38.87
N ARG A 31 -0.10 14.53 -38.05
CA ARG A 31 1.11 15.33 -38.21
C ARG A 31 2.26 14.46 -38.71
N ARG A 32 3.38 15.08 -39.03
CA ARG A 32 4.55 14.34 -39.56
C ARG A 32 5.01 13.21 -38.63
N ASN A 33 5.08 13.44 -37.32
CA ASN A 33 5.65 12.51 -36.34
C ASN A 33 4.68 12.15 -35.20
N SER A 34 3.45 12.65 -35.23
CA SER A 34 2.43 12.43 -34.20
C SER A 34 1.04 12.53 -34.79
N LEU A 35 0.05 12.21 -34.00
CA LEU A 35 -1.37 12.38 -34.32
C LEU A 35 -2.12 12.89 -33.09
N VAL A 36 -3.25 13.54 -33.32
CA VAL A 36 -4.15 14.00 -32.26
C VAL A 36 -5.47 13.28 -32.42
N ILE A 37 -5.98 12.71 -31.32
CA ILE A 37 -7.25 11.96 -31.23
C ILE A 37 -8.09 12.61 -30.15
N GLY A 38 -9.06 13.45 -30.52
CA GLY A 38 -9.81 14.27 -29.57
C GLY A 38 -8.85 15.15 -28.76
N GLU A 39 -8.80 14.95 -27.45
CA GLU A 39 -7.89 15.70 -26.54
C GLU A 39 -6.51 15.01 -26.34
N ASN A 40 -6.28 13.86 -26.96
CA ASN A 40 -5.06 13.10 -26.73
C ASN A 40 -4.06 13.24 -27.87
N THR A 41 -2.79 13.33 -27.52
CA THR A 41 -1.68 13.23 -28.48
C THR A 41 -1.14 11.82 -28.52
N GLY A 42 -0.97 11.26 -29.73
CA GLY A 42 -0.40 9.94 -29.96
C GLY A 42 0.75 9.97 -30.95
N LYS A 43 1.55 8.91 -30.99
CA LYS A 43 2.66 8.72 -31.92
C LYS A 43 2.84 7.26 -32.25
N VAL A 44 2.81 6.92 -33.54
CA VAL A 44 2.98 5.53 -33.97
C VAL A 44 4.44 5.23 -34.23
N TYR A 45 4.94 4.18 -33.58
CA TYR A 45 6.22 3.54 -33.83
C TYR A 45 5.99 2.18 -34.49
N GLY A 46 6.85 1.84 -35.44
CA GLY A 46 6.96 0.46 -35.97
C GLY A 46 8.24 -0.20 -35.45
N ILE A 47 8.16 -1.46 -35.02
CA ILE A 47 9.36 -2.24 -34.68
C ILE A 47 9.99 -2.74 -35.96
N ILE A 48 11.20 -2.27 -36.24
CA ILE A 48 11.93 -2.58 -37.48
C ILE A 48 13.01 -3.66 -37.30
N ARG A 49 13.40 -3.95 -36.07
CA ARG A 49 14.38 -5.00 -35.74
C ARG A 49 13.99 -5.68 -34.44
N TYR A 50 13.95 -7.01 -34.49
CA TYR A 50 13.64 -7.88 -33.35
C TYR A 50 14.91 -8.48 -32.75
N PRO A 51 14.89 -8.92 -31.46
CA PRO A 51 16.02 -9.59 -30.84
C PRO A 51 16.27 -10.96 -31.47
N GLN A 52 17.54 -11.39 -31.51
CA GLN A 52 17.93 -12.70 -32.03
C GLN A 52 17.55 -13.87 -31.12
N LYS A 53 17.44 -13.58 -29.78
CA LYS A 53 17.01 -14.55 -28.78
C LYS A 53 15.96 -13.91 -27.91
N VAL A 54 14.91 -14.61 -27.59
CA VAL A 54 13.80 -14.18 -26.74
C VAL A 54 13.54 -15.25 -25.69
N ASP A 55 13.08 -14.78 -24.52
CA ASP A 55 12.60 -15.65 -23.44
C ASP A 55 11.09 -15.82 -23.53
N TYR A 56 10.53 -16.77 -22.80
CA TYR A 56 9.09 -16.89 -22.68
C TYR A 56 8.46 -15.62 -22.12
N GLY A 57 7.31 -15.22 -22.66
CA GLY A 57 6.60 -14.00 -22.25
C GLY A 57 7.25 -12.68 -22.72
N TRP A 58 8.18 -12.70 -23.68
CA TRP A 58 8.89 -11.49 -24.13
C TRP A 58 7.95 -10.40 -24.70
N LEU A 59 6.84 -10.80 -25.34
CA LEU A 59 5.86 -9.85 -25.86
C LEU A 59 5.13 -9.12 -24.73
N SER A 60 4.86 -9.77 -23.60
CA SER A 60 4.15 -9.14 -22.48
C SER A 60 4.90 -7.92 -21.92
N LYS A 61 6.23 -7.91 -22.00
CA LYS A 61 7.07 -6.79 -21.59
C LYS A 61 6.98 -5.57 -22.51
N ILE A 62 6.44 -5.75 -23.70
CA ILE A 62 6.20 -4.69 -24.70
C ILE A 62 4.72 -4.28 -24.68
N THR A 63 3.80 -5.24 -24.53
CA THR A 63 2.36 -5.01 -24.66
C THR A 63 1.72 -4.45 -23.39
N ASN A 64 2.34 -4.62 -22.21
CA ASN A 64 1.79 -4.19 -20.92
C ASN A 64 2.35 -2.82 -20.44
N ILE A 65 2.55 -1.89 -21.34
CA ILE A 65 3.01 -0.53 -21.02
C ILE A 65 1.79 0.39 -20.84
N PRO A 66 1.61 1.03 -19.67
CA PRO A 66 0.50 1.95 -19.45
C PRO A 66 0.42 3.08 -20.47
N SER A 67 -0.79 3.50 -20.81
CA SER A 67 -1.06 4.57 -21.80
C SER A 67 -0.48 4.28 -23.18
N THR A 68 -0.45 3.01 -23.57
CA THR A 68 0.11 2.57 -24.85
C THR A 68 -0.81 1.54 -25.51
N VAL A 69 -1.07 1.73 -26.78
CA VAL A 69 -1.75 0.73 -27.63
C VAL A 69 -0.68 -0.03 -28.40
N VAL A 70 -0.71 -1.35 -28.33
CA VAL A 70 0.20 -2.23 -29.08
C VAL A 70 -0.61 -3.18 -29.91
N THR A 71 -0.28 -3.26 -31.19
CA THR A 71 -0.87 -4.22 -32.13
C THR A 71 0.20 -5.15 -32.68
N VAL A 72 -0.07 -6.44 -32.58
CA VAL A 72 0.76 -7.49 -33.16
C VAL A 72 0.00 -8.12 -34.34
N ASN A 73 0.43 -7.80 -35.53
CA ASN A 73 -0.15 -8.32 -36.75
C ASN A 73 0.60 -9.59 -37.17
N ILE A 74 -0.15 -10.65 -37.45
CA ILE A 74 0.39 -11.94 -37.86
C ILE A 74 -0.28 -12.36 -39.16
N LYS A 75 0.55 -12.75 -40.13
CA LYS A 75 0.10 -13.22 -41.44
C LYS A 75 0.77 -14.56 -41.74
N PRO A 76 0.00 -15.61 -41.98
CA PRO A 76 0.55 -16.88 -42.40
C PRO A 76 1.33 -16.73 -43.72
N ILE A 77 2.38 -17.49 -43.87
CA ILE A 77 3.17 -17.57 -45.13
C ILE A 77 3.11 -19.00 -45.65
N ASP A 78 3.00 -19.13 -46.94
CA ASP A 78 3.15 -20.44 -47.60
C ASP A 78 4.59 -20.95 -47.47
N ASN A 79 4.76 -22.15 -46.92
CA ASN A 79 6.06 -22.75 -46.65
C ASN A 79 6.91 -22.92 -47.91
N GLY A 80 6.29 -23.24 -49.08
CA GLY A 80 7.01 -23.43 -50.33
C GLY A 80 7.68 -22.14 -50.82
N THR A 81 6.93 -21.03 -50.80
CA THR A 81 7.43 -19.70 -51.18
C THR A 81 8.53 -19.24 -50.23
N LEU A 82 8.39 -19.58 -48.96
CA LEU A 82 9.36 -19.20 -47.91
C LEU A 82 10.68 -19.97 -48.05
N ILE A 83 10.66 -21.29 -48.24
CA ILE A 83 11.86 -22.12 -48.42
C ILE A 83 12.69 -21.59 -49.58
N ASN A 84 12.04 -21.25 -50.71
CA ASN A 84 12.73 -20.64 -51.83
C ASN A 84 13.39 -19.29 -51.51
N SER A 85 12.72 -18.45 -50.71
CA SER A 85 13.24 -17.15 -50.27
C SER A 85 14.43 -17.30 -49.31
N ILE A 86 14.34 -18.21 -48.35
CA ILE A 86 15.42 -18.50 -47.41
C ILE A 86 16.63 -19.07 -48.12
N SER A 87 16.42 -20.02 -49.04
CA SER A 87 17.50 -20.61 -49.85
C SER A 87 18.27 -19.55 -50.66
N LYS A 88 17.56 -18.62 -51.31
CA LYS A 88 18.19 -17.47 -51.97
C LYS A 88 19.00 -16.60 -51.03
N SER A 89 18.44 -16.31 -49.84
CA SER A 89 19.13 -15.50 -48.80
C SER A 89 20.38 -16.20 -48.26
N ILE A 90 20.36 -17.51 -48.08
CA ILE A 90 21.53 -18.31 -47.68
C ILE A 90 22.65 -18.21 -48.73
N ILE A 91 22.32 -18.42 -50.00
CA ILE A 91 23.28 -18.31 -51.09
C ILE A 91 23.88 -16.91 -51.16
N GLN A 92 23.05 -15.87 -51.05
CA GLN A 92 23.50 -14.48 -51.08
C GLN A 92 24.44 -14.15 -49.87
N ASN A 93 24.09 -14.58 -48.67
CA ASN A 93 24.91 -14.33 -47.49
C ASN A 93 26.23 -15.11 -47.55
N ARG A 94 26.25 -16.33 -48.08
CA ARG A 94 27.49 -17.07 -48.33
C ARG A 94 28.40 -16.32 -49.34
N GLY A 95 27.82 -15.80 -50.43
CA GLY A 95 28.59 -15.01 -51.40
C GLY A 95 29.14 -13.70 -50.79
N ILE A 96 28.39 -13.05 -49.88
CA ILE A 96 28.88 -11.88 -49.13
C ILE A 96 30.02 -12.29 -48.20
N ALA A 97 29.89 -13.42 -47.49
CA ALA A 97 30.94 -13.91 -46.57
C ALA A 97 32.25 -14.21 -47.30
N ASP A 98 32.16 -14.82 -48.50
CA ASP A 98 33.32 -15.16 -49.31
C ASP A 98 34.02 -13.92 -49.88
N SER A 99 33.24 -12.88 -50.25
CA SER A 99 33.77 -11.64 -50.85
C SER A 99 34.11 -10.52 -49.87
N ALA A 100 33.70 -10.60 -48.60
CA ALA A 100 33.88 -9.55 -47.60
C ALA A 100 35.36 -9.41 -47.18
N LYS A 101 35.90 -8.20 -47.35
CA LYS A 101 37.25 -7.82 -46.86
C LYS A 101 37.28 -7.52 -45.34
N ASP A 102 36.13 -7.11 -44.78
CA ASP A 102 36.00 -6.78 -43.37
C ASP A 102 35.59 -8.03 -42.55
N PRO A 103 36.40 -8.42 -41.51
CA PRO A 103 36.12 -9.61 -40.72
C PRO A 103 34.75 -9.61 -40.04
N LEU A 104 34.24 -8.43 -39.61
CA LEU A 104 32.95 -8.31 -38.95
C LEU A 104 31.78 -8.56 -39.92
N THR A 105 31.90 -8.04 -41.13
CA THR A 105 30.92 -8.27 -42.20
C THR A 105 30.88 -9.73 -42.60
N ARG A 106 32.06 -10.37 -42.76
CA ARG A 106 32.20 -11.80 -43.03
C ARG A 106 31.50 -12.64 -41.94
N GLN A 107 31.83 -12.43 -40.68
CA GLN A 107 31.26 -13.19 -39.59
C GLN A 107 29.73 -13.00 -39.46
N ARG A 108 29.21 -11.81 -39.74
CA ARG A 108 27.76 -11.55 -39.77
C ARG A 108 27.05 -12.27 -40.88
N ALA A 109 27.66 -12.33 -42.06
CA ALA A 109 27.09 -13.01 -43.21
C ALA A 109 27.12 -14.54 -43.05
N GLU A 110 28.23 -15.09 -42.54
CA GLU A 110 28.34 -16.52 -42.18
C GLU A 110 27.25 -16.93 -41.20
N LYS A 111 27.09 -16.15 -40.13
CA LYS A 111 26.07 -16.42 -39.12
C LYS A 111 24.64 -16.28 -39.63
N ALA A 112 24.37 -15.33 -40.55
CA ALA A 112 23.08 -15.18 -41.17
C ALA A 112 22.73 -16.37 -42.09
N ALA A 113 23.73 -16.95 -42.79
CA ALA A 113 23.55 -18.15 -43.57
C ALA A 113 23.28 -19.39 -42.68
N GLU A 114 24.05 -19.58 -41.62
CA GLU A 114 23.83 -20.66 -40.62
C GLU A 114 22.43 -20.59 -39.98
N ASP A 115 21.99 -19.38 -39.55
CA ASP A 115 20.68 -19.20 -38.95
C ASP A 115 19.56 -19.48 -39.98
N GLY A 116 19.75 -19.11 -41.26
CA GLY A 116 18.85 -19.48 -42.35
C GLY A 116 18.73 -20.99 -42.52
N GLU A 117 19.85 -21.72 -42.52
CA GLU A 117 19.87 -23.19 -42.61
C GLU A 117 19.15 -23.85 -41.43
N LYS A 118 19.35 -23.34 -40.21
CA LYS A 118 18.63 -23.84 -39.03
C LYS A 118 17.13 -23.66 -39.13
N ILE A 119 16.67 -22.51 -39.63
CA ILE A 119 15.25 -22.26 -39.85
C ILE A 119 14.69 -23.19 -40.91
N MET A 120 15.43 -23.38 -42.00
CA MET A 120 15.01 -24.26 -43.11
C MET A 120 14.88 -25.71 -42.65
N LEU A 121 15.83 -26.21 -41.85
CA LEU A 121 15.77 -27.55 -41.26
C LEU A 121 14.55 -27.72 -40.32
N ARG A 122 14.20 -26.71 -39.54
CA ARG A 122 13.02 -26.76 -38.68
C ARG A 122 11.72 -26.81 -39.50
N ILE A 123 11.64 -26.05 -40.57
CA ILE A 123 10.46 -26.04 -41.44
C ILE A 123 10.29 -27.38 -42.13
N ASP A 124 11.37 -27.90 -42.71
CA ASP A 124 11.34 -29.11 -43.54
C ASP A 124 11.24 -30.39 -42.70
N ARG A 125 12.02 -30.49 -41.60
CA ARG A 125 12.15 -31.70 -40.79
C ARG A 125 11.16 -31.74 -39.66
N ASP A 126 10.98 -30.60 -38.93
CA ASP A 126 10.20 -30.54 -37.70
C ASP A 126 8.78 -30.02 -37.97
N GLY A 127 8.43 -29.66 -39.23
CA GLY A 127 7.12 -29.14 -39.59
C GLY A 127 6.78 -27.80 -38.95
N GLU A 128 7.80 -26.99 -38.55
CA GLU A 128 7.55 -25.72 -37.87
C GLU A 128 6.86 -24.73 -38.81
N THR A 129 5.74 -24.18 -38.35
CA THR A 129 5.03 -23.14 -39.08
C THR A 129 5.71 -21.78 -38.82
N VAL A 130 5.82 -20.96 -39.84
CA VAL A 130 6.35 -19.61 -39.79
C VAL A 130 5.31 -18.59 -40.21
N ALA A 131 5.44 -17.38 -39.72
CA ALA A 131 4.54 -16.29 -40.03
C ALA A 131 5.29 -14.96 -40.20
N LEU A 132 4.70 -14.04 -40.94
CA LEU A 132 5.08 -12.64 -40.91
C LEU A 132 4.48 -12.00 -39.67
N MET A 133 5.33 -11.46 -38.79
CA MET A 133 4.90 -10.72 -37.61
C MET A 133 5.36 -9.26 -37.69
N GLY A 134 4.42 -8.34 -37.51
CA GLY A 134 4.69 -6.91 -37.40
C GLY A 134 4.12 -6.34 -36.12
N ILE A 135 4.90 -5.52 -35.41
CA ILE A 135 4.46 -4.87 -34.17
C ILE A 135 4.46 -3.36 -34.36
N SER A 136 3.31 -2.76 -34.08
CA SER A 136 3.12 -1.31 -33.99
C SER A 136 2.82 -0.90 -32.58
N VAL A 137 3.39 0.22 -32.11
CA VAL A 137 3.27 0.72 -30.73
C VAL A 137 2.84 2.18 -30.80
N MET A 138 1.78 2.54 -30.07
CA MET A 138 1.26 3.90 -30.02
C MET A 138 1.09 4.37 -28.57
N PRO A 139 2.07 5.10 -27.99
CA PRO A 139 1.87 5.86 -26.77
C PRO A 139 0.84 6.97 -26.97
N VAL A 140 -0.03 7.19 -25.97
CA VAL A 140 -1.10 8.19 -26.00
C VAL A 140 -1.16 8.91 -24.66
N ALA A 141 -1.29 10.25 -24.67
CA ALA A 141 -1.50 11.01 -23.45
C ALA A 141 -2.20 12.35 -23.74
N LYS A 142 -2.80 12.97 -22.68
CA LYS A 142 -3.54 14.22 -22.77
C LYS A 142 -2.63 15.45 -22.85
N ASP A 143 -1.58 15.48 -22.03
CA ASP A 143 -0.67 16.63 -21.93
C ASP A 143 0.73 16.29 -22.48
N ASP A 144 1.45 17.30 -22.92
CA ASP A 144 2.76 17.15 -23.55
C ASP A 144 3.84 16.59 -22.62
N LYS A 145 3.76 16.90 -21.31
CA LYS A 145 4.72 16.38 -20.34
C LYS A 145 4.51 14.88 -20.13
N GLN A 146 3.25 14.49 -19.92
CA GLN A 146 2.87 13.08 -19.80
C GLN A 146 3.19 12.33 -21.10
N PHE A 147 2.89 12.90 -22.26
CA PHE A 147 3.19 12.31 -23.56
C PHE A 147 4.68 12.02 -23.73
N THR A 148 5.53 12.98 -23.40
CA THR A 148 6.98 12.79 -23.44
C THR A 148 7.47 11.68 -22.51
N ARG A 149 6.91 11.60 -21.30
CA ARG A 149 7.22 10.51 -20.33
C ARG A 149 6.81 9.13 -20.87
N VAL A 150 5.59 9.02 -21.43
CA VAL A 150 5.09 7.75 -21.98
C VAL A 150 5.93 7.33 -23.19
N CYS A 151 6.31 8.23 -24.08
CA CYS A 151 7.20 7.94 -25.20
C CYS A 151 8.56 7.39 -24.72
N ARG A 152 9.21 8.06 -23.75
CA ARG A 152 10.49 7.61 -23.18
C ARG A 152 10.38 6.23 -22.52
N ARG A 153 9.27 5.98 -21.82
CA ARG A 153 9.00 4.66 -21.20
C ARG A 153 8.91 3.56 -22.25
N ASN A 154 8.20 3.81 -23.33
CA ASN A 154 8.10 2.87 -24.47
C ASN A 154 9.46 2.62 -25.10
N GLU A 155 10.21 3.66 -25.42
CA GLU A 155 11.56 3.55 -25.98
C GLU A 155 12.50 2.77 -25.06
N GLY A 156 12.43 3.03 -23.73
CA GLY A 156 13.19 2.29 -22.73
C GLY A 156 12.82 0.80 -22.69
N ALA A 157 11.53 0.47 -22.65
CA ALA A 157 11.05 -0.91 -22.64
C ALA A 157 11.46 -1.69 -23.90
N LEU A 158 11.34 -1.06 -25.07
CA LEU A 158 11.77 -1.64 -26.33
C LEU A 158 13.27 -1.87 -26.40
N ASN A 159 14.08 -0.93 -25.89
CA ASN A 159 15.54 -1.06 -25.82
C ASN A 159 15.97 -2.19 -24.88
N ILE A 160 15.32 -2.34 -23.71
CA ILE A 160 15.56 -3.46 -22.77
C ILE A 160 15.31 -4.79 -23.46
N GLN A 161 14.25 -4.88 -24.27
CA GLN A 161 13.94 -6.08 -25.07
C GLN A 161 14.79 -6.22 -26.34
N LYS A 162 15.79 -5.34 -26.54
CA LYS A 162 16.64 -5.30 -27.74
C LYS A 162 15.85 -5.14 -29.04
N CYS A 163 14.65 -4.58 -28.98
CA CYS A 163 13.85 -4.20 -30.14
C CYS A 163 14.25 -2.80 -30.61
N LYS A 164 14.45 -2.61 -31.91
CA LYS A 164 14.65 -1.28 -32.49
C LYS A 164 13.34 -0.79 -33.08
N ALA A 165 12.78 0.26 -32.50
CA ALA A 165 11.60 0.92 -33.06
C ALA A 165 12.00 2.18 -33.84
N ARG A 166 11.15 2.53 -34.81
CA ARG A 166 11.25 3.76 -35.59
C ARG A 166 9.91 4.47 -35.63
N THR A 167 9.92 5.79 -35.43
CA THR A 167 8.75 6.61 -35.69
C THR A 167 8.34 6.49 -37.16
N LEU A 168 7.07 6.23 -37.42
CA LEU A 168 6.51 6.18 -38.76
C LEU A 168 6.29 7.60 -39.29
N ALA A 169 7.39 8.32 -39.55
CA ALA A 169 7.36 9.71 -40.02
C ALA A 169 6.66 9.80 -41.38
N ASN A 170 5.73 10.76 -41.54
CA ASN A 170 4.84 10.93 -42.70
C ASN A 170 3.91 9.71 -42.99
N LEU A 171 3.86 8.73 -42.10
CA LEU A 171 3.01 7.53 -42.19
C LEU A 171 2.19 7.32 -40.92
N GLN A 172 1.89 8.42 -40.18
CA GLN A 172 1.12 8.35 -38.93
C GLN A 172 -0.33 7.92 -39.16
N LYS A 173 -0.92 8.31 -40.30
CA LYS A 173 -2.27 7.90 -40.71
C LYS A 173 -2.33 6.40 -40.99
N GLU A 174 -1.43 5.91 -41.83
CA GLU A 174 -1.32 4.51 -42.17
C GLU A 174 -0.96 3.66 -40.96
N GLY A 175 -0.07 4.15 -40.13
CA GLY A 175 0.27 3.52 -38.87
C GLY A 175 -0.92 3.41 -37.91
N PHE A 176 -1.72 4.48 -37.78
CA PHE A 176 -2.95 4.47 -37.00
C PHE A 176 -3.98 3.48 -37.50
N GLN A 177 -4.18 3.44 -38.83
CA GLN A 177 -5.06 2.45 -39.48
C GLN A 177 -4.61 1.01 -39.20
N ASN A 178 -3.28 0.76 -39.20
CA ASN A 178 -2.71 -0.55 -38.91
C ASN A 178 -2.88 -0.98 -37.44
N ILE A 179 -3.03 0.00 -36.52
CA ILE A 179 -3.29 -0.23 -35.09
C ILE A 179 -4.79 -0.40 -34.80
N ALA A 180 -5.64 0.18 -35.61
CA ALA A 180 -7.07 0.14 -35.39
C ALA A 180 -7.62 -1.31 -35.38
N PRO A 181 -8.61 -1.60 -34.48
CA PRO A 181 -9.14 -2.96 -34.32
C PRO A 181 -9.88 -3.47 -35.54
N SER A 182 -10.16 -2.62 -36.53
CA SER A 182 -10.80 -2.97 -37.78
C SER A 182 -9.88 -3.70 -38.78
N TYR A 183 -8.63 -3.92 -38.43
CA TYR A 183 -7.61 -4.57 -39.26
C TYR A 183 -7.61 -4.09 -40.73
N SER A 184 -7.16 -2.89 -40.95
CA SER A 184 -6.84 -2.40 -42.28
C SER A 184 -5.34 -2.59 -42.54
N ALA A 185 -4.97 -3.75 -43.08
CA ALA A 185 -3.59 -4.02 -43.45
C ALA A 185 -3.09 -2.99 -44.48
N ASN A 186 -2.04 -2.25 -44.11
CA ASN A 186 -1.41 -1.30 -45.00
C ASN A 186 -0.08 -1.87 -45.49
N GLY A 187 0.03 -2.21 -46.79
CA GLY A 187 1.21 -2.82 -47.36
C GLY A 187 2.51 -2.07 -47.09
N ARG A 188 2.49 -0.72 -47.08
CA ARG A 188 3.68 0.09 -46.77
C ARG A 188 4.15 -0.11 -45.34
N ILE A 189 3.22 -0.21 -44.39
CA ILE A 189 3.55 -0.43 -42.98
C ILE A 189 4.04 -1.87 -42.80
N GLU A 190 3.37 -2.86 -43.41
CA GLU A 190 3.79 -4.26 -43.36
C GLU A 190 5.22 -4.47 -43.87
N GLU A 191 5.60 -3.86 -44.99
CA GLU A 191 6.97 -3.93 -45.53
C GLU A 191 8.02 -3.40 -44.53
N ILE A 192 7.69 -2.36 -43.77
CA ILE A 192 8.61 -1.74 -42.83
C ILE A 192 8.77 -2.58 -41.55
N ILE A 193 7.65 -3.08 -40.98
CA ILE A 193 7.63 -3.65 -39.65
C ILE A 193 7.65 -5.18 -39.62
N SER A 194 7.19 -5.84 -40.67
CA SER A 194 7.02 -7.29 -40.64
C SER A 194 8.34 -8.04 -40.82
N ARG A 195 8.51 -9.08 -40.04
CA ARG A 195 9.63 -10.03 -40.15
C ARG A 195 9.11 -11.45 -40.04
N ILE A 196 9.79 -12.35 -40.68
CA ILE A 196 9.51 -13.79 -40.62
C ILE A 196 9.95 -14.28 -39.25
N ILE A 197 9.06 -14.93 -38.51
CA ILE A 197 9.35 -15.56 -37.25
C ILE A 197 8.77 -16.98 -37.18
N PRO A 198 9.42 -17.89 -36.43
CA PRO A 198 8.83 -19.16 -36.08
C PRO A 198 7.57 -18.97 -35.25
N MET A 199 6.51 -19.74 -35.51
CA MET A 199 5.27 -19.63 -34.74
C MET A 199 5.47 -19.99 -33.25
N SER A 200 6.37 -20.92 -32.97
CA SER A 200 6.80 -21.24 -31.59
C SER A 200 7.33 -20.01 -30.81
N THR A 201 8.08 -19.14 -31.51
CA THR A 201 8.59 -17.88 -30.92
C THR A 201 7.47 -16.88 -30.63
N PHE A 202 6.46 -16.80 -31.49
CA PHE A 202 5.30 -15.96 -31.27
C PHE A 202 4.44 -16.47 -30.12
N VAL A 203 4.07 -17.76 -30.12
CA VAL A 203 3.27 -18.38 -29.06
C VAL A 203 3.98 -18.30 -27.70
N GLY A 204 5.30 -18.56 -27.71
CA GLY A 204 6.12 -18.37 -26.48
C GLY A 204 6.21 -16.93 -26.01
N GLY A 205 5.89 -15.95 -26.84
CA GLY A 205 5.88 -14.52 -26.49
C GLY A 205 4.74 -14.14 -25.56
N PHE A 206 3.61 -14.80 -25.62
CA PHE A 206 2.40 -14.63 -24.83
C PHE A 206 2.13 -13.17 -24.41
N PRO A 207 1.52 -12.35 -25.25
CA PRO A 207 1.39 -10.90 -25.02
C PRO A 207 0.47 -10.51 -23.85
N PHE A 208 -0.31 -11.46 -23.35
CA PHE A 208 -1.31 -11.26 -22.31
C PHE A 208 -0.85 -11.73 -20.93
N ALA A 209 0.44 -11.99 -20.73
CA ALA A 209 0.96 -12.43 -19.45
C ALA A 209 0.70 -11.37 -18.36
N ALA A 210 -0.13 -11.70 -17.37
CA ALA A 210 -0.31 -10.95 -16.17
C ALA A 210 0.82 -11.26 -15.19
N SER A 211 1.32 -10.26 -14.45
CA SER A 211 2.35 -10.50 -13.43
C SER A 211 1.74 -11.07 -12.16
N GLY A 212 0.70 -10.44 -11.64
CA GLY A 212 0.04 -10.83 -10.39
C GLY A 212 0.99 -11.04 -9.22
N PHE A 213 0.44 -11.35 -8.09
CA PHE A 213 1.17 -11.78 -6.90
C PHE A 213 0.33 -12.77 -6.11
N ASN A 214 0.89 -13.92 -5.77
CA ASN A 214 0.15 -14.92 -5.00
C ASN A 214 1.08 -15.59 -3.99
N ASP A 215 0.76 -15.45 -2.71
CA ASP A 215 1.46 -16.11 -1.61
C ASP A 215 1.14 -17.60 -1.45
N GLY A 216 0.15 -18.12 -2.18
CA GLY A 216 -0.37 -19.48 -2.02
C GLY A 216 -1.37 -19.60 -0.86
N SER A 217 -1.41 -18.61 0.02
CA SER A 217 -2.35 -18.45 1.12
C SER A 217 -2.73 -16.97 1.23
N GLY A 218 -3.65 -16.62 2.11
CA GLY A 218 -4.06 -15.22 2.31
C GLY A 218 -5.42 -14.90 1.72
N TYR A 219 -5.59 -13.68 1.26
CA TYR A 219 -6.84 -13.18 0.66
C TYR A 219 -6.57 -12.23 -0.50
N TYR A 220 -7.61 -12.03 -1.29
CA TYR A 220 -7.57 -11.19 -2.47
C TYR A 220 -7.59 -9.71 -2.09
N PHE A 221 -6.62 -8.96 -2.57
CA PHE A 221 -6.51 -7.51 -2.40
C PHE A 221 -7.04 -6.73 -3.61
N GLY A 222 -6.83 -7.25 -4.81
CA GLY A 222 -7.17 -6.56 -6.06
C GLY A 222 -6.37 -7.10 -7.23
N LYS A 223 -6.22 -6.29 -8.26
CA LYS A 223 -5.43 -6.62 -9.46
C LYS A 223 -4.26 -5.68 -9.65
N ASP A 224 -3.21 -6.16 -10.27
CA ASP A 224 -2.13 -5.32 -10.76
C ASP A 224 -2.52 -4.60 -12.07
N THR A 225 -1.61 -3.80 -12.63
CA THR A 225 -1.83 -3.06 -13.88
C THR A 225 -2.06 -3.94 -15.09
N ALA A 226 -1.62 -5.18 -15.04
CA ALA A 226 -1.77 -6.16 -16.12
C ALA A 226 -3.01 -7.06 -15.95
N GLY A 227 -3.82 -6.82 -14.91
CA GLY A 227 -4.99 -7.63 -14.57
C GLY A 227 -4.67 -8.89 -13.77
N GLY A 228 -3.41 -9.09 -13.36
CA GLY A 228 -3.00 -10.20 -12.50
C GLY A 228 -3.56 -10.09 -11.09
N LEU A 229 -4.00 -11.21 -10.54
CA LEU A 229 -4.58 -11.26 -9.20
C LEU A 229 -3.50 -11.03 -8.14
N VAL A 230 -3.82 -10.19 -7.14
CA VAL A 230 -2.96 -9.94 -5.99
C VAL A 230 -3.58 -10.60 -4.75
N VAL A 231 -2.99 -11.72 -4.36
CA VAL A 231 -3.38 -12.52 -3.18
C VAL A 231 -2.22 -12.49 -2.19
N VAL A 232 -2.46 -11.93 -1.01
CA VAL A 232 -1.41 -11.70 -0.01
C VAL A 232 -1.79 -12.34 1.32
N ASP A 233 -0.83 -12.97 1.95
CA ASP A 233 -0.93 -13.41 3.34
C ASP A 233 -0.08 -12.50 4.22
N THR A 234 -0.74 -11.64 4.98
CA THR A 234 -0.11 -10.68 5.89
C THR A 234 0.60 -11.34 7.07
N TRP A 235 0.31 -12.62 7.33
CA TRP A 235 0.92 -13.40 8.42
C TRP A 235 2.03 -14.34 7.94
N LYS A 236 2.24 -14.44 6.62
CA LYS A 236 3.33 -15.26 6.07
C LYS A 236 4.68 -14.63 6.38
N ARG A 237 5.50 -15.35 7.11
CA ARG A 237 6.87 -14.95 7.45
C ARG A 237 7.87 -15.46 6.41
N GLY A 238 8.93 -14.72 6.19
CA GLY A 238 9.99 -15.03 5.26
C GLY A 238 11.20 -14.11 5.46
N ASN A 239 12.23 -14.26 4.63
CA ASN A 239 13.44 -13.47 4.74
C ASN A 239 13.20 -11.96 4.56
N ASP A 240 12.20 -11.58 3.76
CA ASP A 240 11.84 -10.19 3.44
C ASP A 240 10.58 -9.71 4.19
N ARG A 241 9.93 -10.59 4.96
CA ARG A 241 8.71 -10.29 5.72
C ARG A 241 8.84 -10.83 7.15
N THR A 242 9.29 -9.98 8.05
CA THR A 242 9.58 -10.34 9.45
C THR A 242 8.44 -10.03 10.41
N ASN A 243 7.45 -9.24 10.00
CA ASN A 243 6.30 -8.83 10.82
C ASN A 243 5.03 -8.68 9.97
N SER A 244 3.88 -8.50 10.62
CA SER A 244 2.57 -8.25 10.00
C SER A 244 2.15 -6.78 10.07
N ASN A 245 3.09 -5.89 10.40
CA ASN A 245 2.80 -4.47 10.51
C ASN A 245 2.59 -3.85 9.13
N MET A 246 1.71 -2.89 9.06
CA MET A 246 1.34 -2.18 7.83
C MET A 246 1.26 -0.68 8.05
N VAL A 247 1.76 0.08 7.09
CA VAL A 247 1.57 1.52 6.97
C VAL A 247 0.64 1.81 5.82
N VAL A 248 -0.38 2.64 6.04
CA VAL A 248 -1.33 3.12 5.03
C VAL A 248 -1.27 4.63 4.98
N MET A 249 -0.77 5.16 3.87
CA MET A 249 -0.56 6.60 3.67
C MET A 249 -1.28 7.11 2.43
N GLY A 250 -1.79 8.34 2.49
CA GLY A 250 -2.40 9.01 1.33
C GLY A 250 -3.35 10.12 1.73
N VAL A 251 -3.61 11.06 0.84
CA VAL A 251 -4.53 12.18 1.09
C VAL A 251 -5.97 11.72 1.27
N ALA A 252 -6.85 12.59 1.75
CA ALA A 252 -8.27 12.30 1.87
C ALA A 252 -8.90 11.96 0.51
N GLY A 253 -9.89 11.06 0.50
CA GLY A 253 -10.65 10.71 -0.70
C GLY A 253 -10.03 9.68 -1.65
N VAL A 254 -8.77 9.26 -1.47
CA VAL A 254 -8.10 8.26 -2.33
C VAL A 254 -8.53 6.82 -2.05
N GLY A 255 -9.32 6.57 -1.00
CA GLY A 255 -9.89 5.25 -0.68
C GLY A 255 -9.18 4.49 0.44
N LYS A 256 -8.38 5.15 1.29
CA LYS A 256 -7.67 4.52 2.43
C LYS A 256 -8.60 3.70 3.32
N SER A 257 -9.63 4.33 3.89
CA SER A 257 -10.56 3.68 4.83
C SER A 257 -11.27 2.49 4.18
N THR A 258 -11.62 2.58 2.89
CA THR A 258 -12.24 1.48 2.15
C THR A 258 -11.26 0.30 1.99
N ALA A 259 -10.01 0.56 1.64
CA ALA A 259 -8.96 -0.47 1.54
C ALA A 259 -8.69 -1.13 2.90
N VAL A 260 -8.58 -0.33 3.96
CA VAL A 260 -8.38 -0.84 5.33
C VAL A 260 -9.56 -1.69 5.79
N LYS A 261 -10.81 -1.24 5.57
CA LYS A 261 -12.02 -2.03 5.89
C LYS A 261 -12.04 -3.36 5.12
N HIS A 262 -11.59 -3.38 3.86
CA HIS A 262 -11.45 -4.62 3.10
C HIS A 262 -10.45 -5.59 3.74
N ILE A 263 -9.30 -5.08 4.18
CA ILE A 263 -8.27 -5.86 4.89
C ILE A 263 -8.85 -6.40 6.21
N MET A 264 -9.47 -5.53 7.02
CA MET A 264 -10.05 -5.88 8.31
C MET A 264 -11.10 -7.00 8.20
N LEU A 265 -12.04 -6.88 7.24
CA LEU A 265 -13.03 -7.93 6.98
C LEU A 265 -12.38 -9.25 6.60
N SER A 266 -11.36 -9.21 5.76
CA SER A 266 -10.64 -10.40 5.33
C SER A 266 -9.89 -11.07 6.49
N GLU A 267 -9.25 -10.28 7.34
CA GLU A 267 -8.57 -10.75 8.56
C GLU A 267 -9.56 -11.32 9.57
N TYR A 268 -10.68 -10.63 9.82
CA TYR A 268 -11.73 -11.10 10.72
C TYR A 268 -12.29 -12.46 10.29
N MET A 269 -12.51 -12.65 8.98
CA MET A 269 -12.97 -13.92 8.42
C MET A 269 -11.95 -15.05 8.62
N LYS A 270 -10.66 -14.73 8.70
CA LYS A 270 -9.57 -15.68 9.00
C LYS A 270 -9.40 -15.96 10.52
N GLY A 271 -10.22 -15.34 11.35
CA GLY A 271 -10.19 -15.53 12.80
C GLY A 271 -9.34 -14.53 13.56
N THR A 272 -8.74 -13.55 12.89
CA THR A 272 -7.96 -12.48 13.54
C THR A 272 -8.86 -11.58 14.39
N LYS A 273 -8.44 -11.28 15.62
CA LYS A 273 -9.07 -10.28 16.48
C LYS A 273 -8.69 -8.87 16.01
N LEU A 274 -9.67 -7.98 15.94
CA LEU A 274 -9.49 -6.60 15.53
C LEU A 274 -9.68 -5.66 16.71
N ILE A 275 -8.71 -4.77 16.92
CA ILE A 275 -8.81 -3.64 17.85
C ILE A 275 -8.62 -2.37 17.02
N ILE A 276 -9.58 -1.46 17.08
CA ILE A 276 -9.61 -0.27 16.24
C ILE A 276 -9.64 0.96 17.14
N ILE A 277 -8.70 1.88 16.97
CA ILE A 277 -8.77 3.23 17.55
C ILE A 277 -9.27 4.16 16.44
N ASP A 278 -10.47 4.72 16.64
CA ASP A 278 -11.28 5.39 15.62
C ASP A 278 -11.60 6.85 16.01
N PRO A 279 -10.77 7.82 15.64
CA PRO A 279 -11.01 9.23 15.95
C PRO A 279 -12.13 9.87 15.11
N GLU A 280 -12.43 9.32 13.94
CA GLU A 280 -13.38 9.90 12.99
C GLU A 280 -14.74 9.17 12.93
N SER A 281 -14.95 8.15 13.79
CA SER A 281 -16.16 7.30 13.81
C SER A 281 -16.47 6.62 12.47
N GLU A 282 -15.43 6.28 11.71
CA GLU A 282 -15.57 5.64 10.40
C GLU A 282 -15.87 4.13 10.47
N TYR A 283 -15.52 3.46 11.57
CA TYR A 283 -15.58 1.99 11.69
C TYR A 283 -16.76 1.47 12.52
N LYS A 284 -17.62 2.36 13.03
CA LYS A 284 -18.76 2.02 13.86
C LYS A 284 -19.71 1.02 13.22
N GLU A 285 -20.12 1.27 11.97
CA GLU A 285 -21.02 0.37 11.23
C GLU A 285 -20.36 -0.98 10.94
N LEU A 286 -19.09 -0.97 10.53
CA LEU A 286 -18.30 -2.19 10.33
C LEU A 286 -18.26 -3.03 11.61
N CYS A 287 -17.94 -2.41 12.74
CA CYS A 287 -17.88 -3.09 14.03
C CYS A 287 -19.22 -3.75 14.38
N ARG A 288 -20.32 -3.01 14.23
CA ARG A 288 -21.68 -3.52 14.50
C ARG A 288 -22.06 -4.68 13.57
N ASN A 289 -21.74 -4.56 12.27
CA ASN A 289 -22.04 -5.62 11.29
C ASN A 289 -21.23 -6.90 11.52
N LEU A 290 -20.11 -6.80 12.24
CA LEU A 290 -19.32 -7.94 12.71
C LEU A 290 -19.74 -8.46 14.08
N ASN A 291 -20.87 -7.98 14.65
CA ASN A 291 -21.28 -8.24 16.04
C ASN A 291 -20.18 -7.90 17.04
N GLY A 292 -19.44 -6.81 16.77
CA GLY A 292 -18.35 -6.32 17.58
C GLY A 292 -18.80 -5.40 18.72
N ASP A 293 -17.88 -5.12 19.63
CA ASP A 293 -18.06 -4.18 20.73
C ASP A 293 -17.62 -2.77 20.29
N TRP A 294 -18.60 -1.91 20.00
CA TRP A 294 -18.33 -0.50 19.76
C TRP A 294 -18.40 0.24 21.10
N ILE A 295 -17.32 0.92 21.46
CA ILE A 295 -17.12 1.60 22.75
C ILE A 295 -16.87 3.08 22.47
N ASN A 296 -17.67 3.97 23.05
CA ASN A 296 -17.36 5.39 23.07
C ASN A 296 -16.20 5.63 24.05
N ALA A 297 -14.97 5.61 23.57
CA ALA A 297 -13.76 5.82 24.36
C ALA A 297 -13.44 7.33 24.60
N GLY A 298 -14.29 8.22 24.13
CA GLY A 298 -14.25 9.65 24.43
C GLY A 298 -14.93 10.03 25.73
N GLY A 299 -15.19 9.05 26.62
CA GLY A 299 -15.72 9.27 27.97
C GLY A 299 -17.21 8.96 28.13
N GLY A 300 -17.66 8.96 29.39
CA GLY A 300 -19.04 8.71 29.75
C GLY A 300 -19.25 7.38 30.49
N ARG A 301 -20.52 6.93 30.57
CA ARG A 301 -20.91 5.80 31.44
C ARG A 301 -20.30 4.45 31.04
N ASP A 302 -20.05 4.24 29.76
CA ASP A 302 -19.71 2.91 29.21
C ASP A 302 -18.34 2.85 28.49
N GLY A 303 -17.53 3.90 28.61
CA GLY A 303 -16.23 4.02 27.94
C GLY A 303 -15.10 4.53 28.84
N MET A 304 -15.18 4.27 30.13
CA MET A 304 -14.20 4.74 31.12
C MET A 304 -12.95 3.87 31.11
N PHE A 305 -11.81 4.51 30.98
CA PHE A 305 -10.49 3.87 31.04
C PHE A 305 -9.66 4.51 32.17
N ASN A 306 -9.57 3.87 33.31
CA ASN A 306 -8.80 4.36 34.43
C ASN A 306 -7.29 4.31 34.15
N PRO A 307 -6.59 5.44 34.01
CA PRO A 307 -5.14 5.44 33.81
C PRO A 307 -4.37 4.96 35.03
N LEU A 308 -4.97 5.04 36.24
CA LEU A 308 -4.35 4.55 37.48
C LEU A 308 -4.52 3.03 37.67
N GLN A 309 -5.24 2.33 36.79
CA GLN A 309 -5.29 0.88 36.82
C GLN A 309 -3.97 0.32 36.27
N ILE A 310 -3.21 -0.41 37.10
CA ILE A 310 -1.97 -1.06 36.71
C ILE A 310 -2.29 -2.17 35.72
N ARG A 311 -1.64 -2.11 34.56
CA ARG A 311 -1.76 -3.15 33.53
C ARG A 311 -0.63 -4.15 33.70
N PRO A 312 -0.94 -5.48 33.65
CA PRO A 312 0.09 -6.50 33.79
C PRO A 312 1.05 -6.45 32.59
N ALA A 313 2.34 -6.50 32.88
CA ALA A 313 3.34 -6.70 31.84
C ALA A 313 3.26 -8.13 31.30
N PRO A 314 3.52 -8.35 29.99
CA PRO A 314 3.61 -9.68 29.44
C PRO A 314 4.71 -10.49 30.16
N ARG A 315 4.40 -11.71 30.58
CA ARG A 315 5.36 -12.66 31.19
C ARG A 315 5.54 -13.87 30.31
N ASP A 316 6.74 -14.45 30.31
CA ASP A 316 6.96 -15.77 29.72
C ASP A 316 6.32 -16.85 30.58
N ASP A 317 5.78 -17.91 29.94
CA ASP A 317 5.34 -19.09 30.66
C ASP A 317 6.53 -19.71 31.38
N GLU A 318 6.32 -20.13 32.64
CA GLU A 318 7.36 -20.66 33.53
C GLU A 318 8.08 -21.92 33.02
N THR A 319 7.62 -22.48 31.90
CA THR A 319 8.11 -23.73 31.32
C THR A 319 9.25 -23.54 30.29
N GLU A 320 9.52 -22.34 29.83
CA GLU A 320 10.61 -22.08 28.89
C GLU A 320 11.85 -21.54 29.62
N THR A 321 12.98 -22.21 29.46
CA THR A 321 14.28 -21.90 30.05
C THR A 321 14.89 -20.59 29.53
N GLU A 322 14.36 -20.00 28.48
CA GLU A 322 14.73 -18.67 27.99
C GLU A 322 13.66 -17.63 28.37
N ARG A 323 13.93 -16.88 29.42
CA ARG A 323 13.10 -15.78 29.89
C ARG A 323 13.15 -14.60 28.91
N LEU A 324 12.34 -14.64 27.86
CA LEU A 324 12.24 -13.58 26.83
C LEU A 324 11.80 -12.21 27.37
N TYR A 325 11.28 -12.13 28.60
CA TYR A 325 10.73 -10.90 29.19
C TYR A 325 11.52 -10.30 30.36
N VAL A 326 12.50 -11.01 30.85
CA VAL A 326 13.40 -10.44 31.90
C VAL A 326 14.11 -9.20 31.37
N ASP A 327 14.34 -9.10 30.07
CA ASP A 327 14.95 -7.93 29.43
C ASP A 327 14.02 -6.71 29.36
N GLU A 328 12.71 -6.88 29.36
CA GLU A 328 11.78 -5.76 29.20
C GLU A 328 11.53 -5.00 30.49
N GLY A 329 11.64 -5.65 31.60
CA GLY A 329 11.48 -5.05 32.93
C GLY A 329 12.77 -5.02 33.76
N ASN A 330 13.87 -5.66 33.35
CA ASN A 330 15.07 -5.80 34.18
C ASN A 330 14.75 -6.24 35.62
N GLY A 331 13.77 -7.13 35.80
CA GLY A 331 13.23 -7.51 37.11
C GLY A 331 12.31 -6.45 37.74
N MET A 332 11.90 -5.43 37.00
CA MET A 332 10.94 -4.44 37.49
C MET A 332 9.52 -5.03 37.61
N SER A 333 8.85 -4.68 38.68
CA SER A 333 7.45 -5.05 38.90
C SER A 333 6.49 -4.37 37.93
N ASP A 334 5.29 -4.94 37.76
CA ASP A 334 4.21 -4.35 36.95
C ASP A 334 3.92 -2.90 37.37
N MET A 335 3.92 -2.63 38.67
CA MET A 335 3.76 -1.27 39.24
C MET A 335 4.88 -0.31 38.80
N ALA A 336 6.14 -0.76 38.76
CA ALA A 336 7.26 0.09 38.35
C ALA A 336 7.19 0.48 36.90
N LEU A 337 6.81 -0.47 36.02
CA LEU A 337 6.59 -0.21 34.60
C LEU A 337 5.40 0.70 34.36
N HIS A 338 4.34 0.50 35.12
CA HIS A 338 3.14 1.33 35.04
C HIS A 338 3.39 2.78 35.45
N ILE A 339 4.18 3.02 36.50
CA ILE A 339 4.55 4.37 36.92
C ILE A 339 5.28 5.12 35.80
N LYS A 340 6.17 4.44 35.04
CA LYS A 340 6.82 5.05 33.88
C LYS A 340 5.82 5.41 32.78
N THR A 341 4.80 4.59 32.59
CA THR A 341 3.70 4.87 31.64
C THR A 341 2.87 6.07 32.11
N LEU A 342 2.59 6.16 33.41
CA LEU A 342 1.89 7.31 33.99
C LEU A 342 2.71 8.62 33.86
N GLU A 343 4.03 8.57 33.95
CA GLU A 343 4.87 9.75 33.70
C GLU A 343 4.65 10.29 32.28
N VAL A 344 4.53 9.41 31.28
CA VAL A 344 4.21 9.82 29.89
C VAL A 344 2.79 10.38 29.79
N PHE A 345 1.81 9.73 30.43
CA PHE A 345 0.42 10.20 30.50
C PHE A 345 0.34 11.64 31.05
N PHE A 346 0.98 11.91 32.19
CA PHE A 346 0.97 13.24 32.78
C PHE A 346 1.73 14.27 31.96
N ASN A 347 2.83 13.91 31.32
CA ASN A 347 3.55 14.81 30.43
C ASN A 347 2.73 15.21 29.20
N LEU A 348 1.89 14.31 28.67
CA LEU A 348 0.96 14.60 27.58
C LEU A 348 -0.20 15.48 28.05
N TYR A 349 -0.79 15.17 29.22
CA TYR A 349 -1.95 15.88 29.75
C TYR A 349 -1.58 17.26 30.27
N LEU A 350 -0.51 17.36 31.06
CA LEU A 350 -0.04 18.58 31.73
C LEU A 350 1.42 18.88 31.32
N PRO A 351 1.68 19.33 30.11
CA PRO A 351 3.05 19.51 29.59
C PRO A 351 3.82 20.63 30.35
N SER A 352 3.14 21.49 31.08
CA SER A 352 3.73 22.60 31.86
C SER A 352 4.19 22.23 33.26
N LEU A 353 4.08 20.95 33.69
CA LEU A 353 4.53 20.53 35.01
C LEU A 353 6.03 20.78 35.21
N THR A 354 6.36 21.43 36.31
CA THR A 354 7.75 21.61 36.77
C THR A 354 8.34 20.28 37.28
N ASP A 355 9.66 20.18 37.32
CA ASP A 355 10.33 18.95 37.81
C ASP A 355 9.97 18.63 39.27
N MET A 356 9.77 19.66 40.10
CA MET A 356 9.33 19.48 41.47
C MET A 356 7.90 18.91 41.53
N GLN A 357 6.98 19.42 40.70
CA GLN A 357 5.61 18.92 40.63
C GLN A 357 5.58 17.47 40.12
N LYS A 358 6.41 17.13 39.14
CA LYS A 358 6.56 15.75 38.64
C LYS A 358 7.07 14.80 39.73
N ALA A 359 8.05 15.23 40.52
CA ALA A 359 8.58 14.43 41.62
C ALA A 359 7.53 14.19 42.73
N ILE A 360 6.81 15.22 43.15
CA ILE A 360 5.73 15.12 44.14
C ILE A 360 4.59 14.24 43.62
N LEU A 361 4.19 14.42 42.36
CA LEU A 361 3.14 13.61 41.72
C LEU A 361 3.51 12.13 41.74
N LYS A 362 4.74 11.80 41.33
CA LYS A 362 5.26 10.42 41.31
C LYS A 362 5.25 9.80 42.69
N GLN A 363 5.74 10.53 43.73
CA GLN A 363 5.71 10.07 45.11
C GLN A 363 4.28 9.87 45.60
N SER A 364 3.37 10.77 45.26
CA SER A 364 1.98 10.69 45.66
C SER A 364 1.25 9.51 45.04
N VAL A 365 1.56 9.18 43.75
CA VAL A 365 1.01 7.99 43.10
C VAL A 365 1.51 6.71 43.79
N ILE A 366 2.79 6.61 44.12
CA ILE A 366 3.35 5.45 44.86
C ILE A 366 2.68 5.31 46.21
N GLU A 367 2.54 6.41 46.95
CA GLU A 367 1.88 6.40 48.25
C GLU A 367 0.41 6.01 48.13
N LEU A 368 -0.28 6.49 47.09
CA LEU A 368 -1.67 6.15 46.83
C LEU A 368 -1.86 4.65 46.64
N TYR A 369 -1.02 4.02 45.83
CA TYR A 369 -1.06 2.55 45.63
C TYR A 369 -0.83 1.82 46.96
N ASN A 370 0.15 2.24 47.76
CA ASN A 370 0.40 1.63 49.07
C ASN A 370 -0.82 1.75 50.01
N ARG A 371 -1.54 2.87 49.98
CA ARG A 371 -2.80 3.04 50.77
C ARG A 371 -3.92 2.10 50.27
N TRP A 372 -3.86 1.70 49.01
CA TRP A 372 -4.78 0.71 48.41
C TRP A 372 -4.26 -0.73 48.52
N ASN A 373 -3.27 -0.98 49.38
CA ASN A 373 -2.61 -2.30 49.54
C ASN A 373 -1.99 -2.85 48.26
N ILE A 374 -1.58 -2.00 47.34
CA ILE A 374 -0.87 -2.37 46.11
C ILE A 374 0.61 -2.01 46.32
N SER A 375 1.48 -3.02 46.36
CA SER A 375 2.94 -2.87 46.50
C SER A 375 3.68 -3.33 45.25
N TRP A 376 5.00 -3.20 45.27
CA TRP A 376 5.86 -3.63 44.18
C TRP A 376 5.72 -5.13 43.82
N ASP A 377 5.38 -5.98 44.82
CA ASP A 377 5.27 -7.43 44.68
C ASP A 377 3.84 -7.90 44.44
N THR A 378 2.87 -6.98 44.32
CA THR A 378 1.47 -7.34 44.13
C THR A 378 1.23 -7.94 42.75
N ASP A 379 0.62 -9.12 42.69
CA ASP A 379 0.17 -9.71 41.43
C ASP A 379 -1.12 -9.04 40.93
N VAL A 380 -0.95 -8.03 40.08
CA VAL A 380 -2.06 -7.20 39.59
C VAL A 380 -3.10 -7.97 38.74
N ARG A 381 -2.77 -9.18 38.26
CA ARG A 381 -3.71 -10.02 37.50
C ARG A 381 -4.86 -10.55 38.34
N LYS A 382 -4.68 -10.60 39.66
CA LYS A 382 -5.70 -11.03 40.62
C LYS A 382 -6.65 -9.91 41.05
N LEU A 383 -6.30 -8.66 40.71
CA LEU A 383 -7.07 -7.50 41.07
C LEU A 383 -8.18 -7.22 40.06
N LYS A 384 -9.30 -6.70 40.54
CA LYS A 384 -10.40 -6.21 39.72
C LYS A 384 -10.21 -4.74 39.41
N PRO A 385 -10.85 -4.18 38.37
CA PRO A 385 -10.79 -2.74 38.08
C PRO A 385 -11.18 -1.86 39.26
N THR A 386 -12.07 -2.35 40.14
CA THR A 386 -12.52 -1.66 41.37
C THR A 386 -11.50 -1.63 42.49
N ASP A 387 -10.45 -2.43 42.42
CA ASP A 387 -9.41 -2.52 43.46
C ASP A 387 -8.29 -1.47 43.25
N PHE A 388 -8.41 -0.67 42.19
CA PHE A 388 -7.45 0.40 41.85
C PHE A 388 -8.01 1.77 42.21
N PRO A 389 -7.15 2.74 42.67
CA PRO A 389 -7.56 4.10 42.92
C PRO A 389 -8.01 4.82 41.66
N VAL A 390 -8.72 5.93 41.84
CA VAL A 390 -9.14 6.86 40.80
C VAL A 390 -8.56 8.26 41.04
N PHE A 391 -8.69 9.18 40.06
CA PHE A 391 -8.08 10.51 40.16
C PHE A 391 -8.60 11.35 41.33
N SER A 392 -9.85 11.19 41.74
CA SER A 392 -10.36 11.85 42.94
C SER A 392 -9.63 11.42 44.23
N ASP A 393 -9.17 10.16 44.30
CA ASP A 393 -8.36 9.68 45.41
C ASP A 393 -6.96 10.30 45.41
N LEU A 394 -6.35 10.43 44.22
CA LEU A 394 -5.07 11.10 44.06
C LEU A 394 -5.15 12.58 44.42
N HIS A 395 -6.18 13.28 43.92
CA HIS A 395 -6.42 14.69 44.23
C HIS A 395 -6.59 14.89 45.73
N LYS A 396 -7.39 14.06 46.41
CA LYS A 396 -7.58 14.11 47.86
C LYS A 396 -6.24 13.96 48.59
N LEU A 397 -5.43 12.96 48.23
CA LEU A 397 -4.12 12.73 48.85
C LEU A 397 -3.19 13.96 48.72
N ILE A 398 -3.16 14.59 47.54
CA ILE A 398 -2.32 15.77 47.29
C ILE A 398 -2.86 16.99 48.04
N SER A 399 -4.18 17.13 48.13
CA SER A 399 -4.83 18.20 48.90
C SER A 399 -4.56 18.07 50.40
N ASP A 400 -4.60 16.85 50.95
CA ASP A 400 -4.25 16.58 52.34
C ASP A 400 -2.78 16.96 52.62
N LYS A 401 -1.86 16.59 51.72
CA LYS A 401 -0.44 17.02 51.82
C LYS A 401 -0.27 18.53 51.73
N ALA A 402 -1.07 19.22 50.94
CA ALA A 402 -1.05 20.68 50.84
C ALA A 402 -1.48 21.37 52.17
N ALA A 403 -2.24 20.67 53.03
CA ALA A 403 -2.65 21.18 54.34
C ALA A 403 -1.58 20.94 55.42
N GLU A 404 -0.76 19.89 55.28
CA GLU A 404 0.14 19.41 56.36
C GLU A 404 1.62 19.77 56.19
N ASP A 405 2.14 20.09 54.97
CA ASP A 405 3.58 20.09 54.70
C ASP A 405 4.20 21.47 54.38
N LYS A 406 5.55 21.55 54.57
CA LYS A 406 6.40 22.69 54.18
C LYS A 406 6.43 22.97 52.66
N ALA A 407 6.02 22.04 51.85
CA ALA A 407 5.86 22.17 50.38
C ALA A 407 4.46 22.64 49.96
N GLN A 408 3.72 23.31 50.85
CA GLN A 408 2.31 23.70 50.67
C GLN A 408 1.97 24.38 49.35
N SER A 409 2.85 25.24 48.80
CA SER A 409 2.56 25.94 47.55
C SER A 409 2.56 24.99 46.34
N VAL A 410 3.54 24.09 46.24
CA VAL A 410 3.68 23.17 45.11
C VAL A 410 2.56 22.12 45.08
N CYS A 411 2.17 21.61 46.29
CA CYS A 411 1.04 20.67 46.39
C CYS A 411 -0.30 21.36 46.09
N ARG A 412 -0.50 22.63 46.46
CA ARG A 412 -1.70 23.41 46.09
C ARG A 412 -1.79 23.63 44.60
N ASP A 413 -0.70 24.05 43.98
CA ASP A 413 -0.64 24.24 42.54
C ASP A 413 -0.94 22.91 41.80
N LEU A 414 -0.36 21.80 42.28
CA LEU A 414 -0.59 20.47 41.69
C LEU A 414 -2.04 20.00 41.88
N ALA A 415 -2.66 20.26 43.04
CA ALA A 415 -4.07 19.97 43.29
C ALA A 415 -4.98 20.75 42.32
N LEU A 416 -4.68 22.06 42.12
CA LEU A 416 -5.40 22.88 41.14
C LEU A 416 -5.27 22.35 39.71
N LEU A 417 -4.06 21.94 39.30
CA LEU A 417 -3.83 21.37 37.98
C LEU A 417 -4.55 20.01 37.75
N LEU A 418 -4.71 19.24 38.83
CA LEU A 418 -5.43 17.94 38.78
C LEU A 418 -6.93 18.09 39.02
N ASN A 419 -7.44 19.30 39.28
CA ASN A 419 -8.86 19.49 39.58
C ASN A 419 -9.75 19.10 38.37
N ASP A 420 -9.34 19.43 37.14
CA ASP A 420 -10.15 19.17 35.95
C ASP A 420 -10.26 17.69 35.66
N ILE A 421 -9.17 16.92 35.74
CA ILE A 421 -9.19 15.46 35.54
C ILE A 421 -9.96 14.74 36.68
N SER A 422 -10.06 15.36 37.87
CA SER A 422 -10.69 14.73 39.05
C SER A 422 -12.17 15.09 39.18
N PHE A 423 -12.55 16.33 38.89
CA PHE A 423 -13.91 16.85 39.15
C PHE A 423 -14.45 17.73 38.02
N GLY A 424 -13.62 18.17 37.10
CA GLY A 424 -14.00 19.02 35.98
C GLY A 424 -14.44 18.22 34.74
N SER A 425 -14.31 18.85 33.56
CA SER A 425 -14.78 18.29 32.29
C SER A 425 -14.09 16.99 31.91
N ASP A 426 -12.81 16.86 32.22
CA ASP A 426 -12.00 15.71 31.86
C ASP A 426 -12.20 14.49 32.79
N SER A 427 -12.89 14.69 33.91
CA SER A 427 -13.22 13.61 34.87
C SER A 427 -14.06 12.48 34.21
N PHE A 428 -14.87 12.82 33.23
CA PHE A 428 -15.68 11.84 32.48
C PHE A 428 -14.84 10.86 31.64
N LEU A 429 -13.58 11.20 31.35
CA LEU A 429 -12.67 10.34 30.62
C LEU A 429 -11.97 9.32 31.53
N TRP A 430 -11.52 9.77 32.72
CA TRP A 430 -10.50 9.05 33.46
C TRP A 430 -10.79 8.87 34.96
N ASN A 431 -11.71 9.66 35.54
CA ASN A 431 -11.98 9.58 36.98
C ASN A 431 -13.08 8.55 37.28
N GLY A 432 -12.75 7.29 37.18
CA GLY A 432 -13.62 6.17 37.47
C GLY A 432 -12.95 4.84 37.17
N HIS A 433 -13.50 3.75 37.65
CA HIS A 433 -12.97 2.43 37.38
C HIS A 433 -13.22 2.03 35.92
N THR A 434 -12.26 1.34 35.32
CA THR A 434 -12.42 0.82 33.96
C THR A 434 -13.65 -0.10 33.87
N ASN A 435 -14.57 0.24 32.98
CA ASN A 435 -15.87 -0.45 32.86
C ASN A 435 -16.13 -1.06 31.48
N ILE A 436 -15.09 -1.20 30.67
CA ILE A 436 -15.16 -1.62 29.28
C ILE A 436 -15.50 -3.09 29.19
N LYS A 437 -16.43 -3.42 28.29
CA LYS A 437 -16.81 -4.80 27.97
C LYS A 437 -16.32 -5.14 26.55
N ALA A 438 -15.05 -5.51 26.42
CA ALA A 438 -14.45 -5.94 25.16
C ALA A 438 -14.37 -7.47 25.12
N ARG A 439 -15.47 -8.13 24.74
CA ARG A 439 -15.58 -9.61 24.70
C ARG A 439 -15.57 -10.16 23.28
N SER A 440 -15.89 -9.35 22.30
CA SER A 440 -15.94 -9.76 20.90
C SER A 440 -14.56 -9.75 20.25
N ARG A 441 -14.45 -10.46 19.11
CA ARG A 441 -13.23 -10.42 18.30
C ARG A 441 -13.04 -9.11 17.51
N CYS A 442 -14.02 -8.21 17.51
CA CYS A 442 -13.91 -6.89 16.91
C CYS A 442 -14.27 -5.85 17.96
N VAL A 443 -13.30 -5.04 18.36
CA VAL A 443 -13.46 -3.97 19.33
C VAL A 443 -13.12 -2.65 18.66
N CYS A 444 -14.05 -1.71 18.66
CA CYS A 444 -13.86 -0.37 18.13
C CYS A 444 -13.91 0.66 19.26
N LEU A 445 -12.81 1.36 19.47
CA LEU A 445 -12.63 2.41 20.45
C LEU A 445 -12.83 3.75 19.75
N ASP A 446 -14.05 4.26 19.76
CA ASP A 446 -14.44 5.51 19.10
C ASP A 446 -14.09 6.71 20.01
N THR A 447 -13.28 7.61 19.50
CA THR A 447 -12.87 8.85 20.20
C THR A 447 -13.39 10.11 19.53
N HIS A 448 -14.35 10.01 18.61
CA HIS A 448 -14.89 11.14 17.83
C HIS A 448 -15.45 12.25 18.75
N SER A 449 -16.05 11.90 19.87
CA SER A 449 -16.56 12.88 20.85
C SER A 449 -15.47 13.82 21.42
N LEU A 450 -14.18 13.48 21.26
CA LEU A 450 -13.05 14.31 21.70
C LEU A 450 -12.61 15.35 20.65
N GLN A 451 -13.19 15.37 19.46
CA GLN A 451 -12.77 16.30 18.39
C GLN A 451 -12.81 17.78 18.82
N GLY A 452 -13.74 18.16 19.67
CA GLY A 452 -13.87 19.51 20.23
C GLY A 452 -12.97 19.82 21.43
N THR A 453 -12.18 18.84 21.94
CA THR A 453 -11.32 19.02 23.12
C THR A 453 -9.91 19.50 22.72
N SER A 454 -9.08 19.83 23.72
CA SER A 454 -7.69 20.22 23.48
C SER A 454 -6.87 19.07 22.91
N ASP A 455 -5.81 19.39 22.19
CA ASP A 455 -4.92 18.36 21.62
C ASP A 455 -4.24 17.51 22.69
N ASN A 456 -3.94 18.11 23.86
CA ASN A 456 -3.37 17.39 24.98
C ASN A 456 -4.31 16.28 25.48
N VAL A 457 -5.60 16.57 25.62
CA VAL A 457 -6.62 15.58 26.04
C VAL A 457 -6.72 14.45 24.99
N LYS A 458 -6.82 14.81 23.69
CA LYS A 458 -6.88 13.81 22.61
C LYS A 458 -5.68 12.88 22.61
N ARG A 459 -4.47 13.45 22.63
CA ARG A 459 -3.20 12.68 22.63
C ARG A 459 -3.08 11.80 23.87
N THR A 460 -3.46 12.32 25.03
CA THR A 460 -3.42 11.58 26.30
C THR A 460 -4.37 10.39 26.27
N GLN A 461 -5.60 10.60 25.81
CA GLN A 461 -6.56 9.49 25.69
C GLN A 461 -6.10 8.48 24.65
N TYR A 462 -5.62 8.92 23.50
CA TYR A 462 -5.09 8.01 22.47
C TYR A 462 -3.95 7.15 23.04
N PHE A 463 -3.03 7.74 23.79
CA PHE A 463 -1.95 7.03 24.48
C PHE A 463 -2.49 6.00 25.48
N ASN A 464 -3.50 6.38 26.28
CA ASN A 464 -4.13 5.48 27.25
C ASN A 464 -4.79 4.27 26.55
N LEU A 465 -5.50 4.51 25.43
CA LEU A 465 -6.12 3.47 24.62
C LEU A 465 -5.09 2.55 23.98
N LEU A 466 -3.98 3.09 23.50
CA LEU A 466 -2.87 2.31 22.97
C LEU A 466 -2.28 1.37 24.02
N GLY A 467 -2.11 1.85 25.26
CA GLY A 467 -1.67 1.03 26.38
C GLY A 467 -2.62 -0.12 26.70
N TRP A 468 -3.94 0.14 26.70
CA TRP A 468 -4.95 -0.91 26.85
C TRP A 468 -4.94 -1.90 25.68
N SER A 469 -4.81 -1.38 24.46
CA SER A 469 -4.73 -2.24 23.26
C SER A 469 -3.52 -3.17 23.30
N TRP A 470 -2.38 -2.67 23.80
CA TRP A 470 -1.19 -3.50 23.98
C TRP A 470 -1.40 -4.62 25.01
N GLU A 471 -2.07 -4.33 26.13
CA GLU A 471 -2.47 -5.36 27.09
C GLU A 471 -3.30 -6.46 26.41
N GLN A 472 -4.29 -6.10 25.59
CA GLN A 472 -5.10 -7.05 24.86
C GLN A 472 -4.32 -7.86 23.82
N MET A 473 -3.36 -7.22 23.12
CA MET A 473 -2.51 -7.89 22.12
C MET A 473 -1.54 -8.88 22.76
N SER A 474 -1.08 -8.59 23.96
CA SER A 474 -0.06 -9.39 24.65
C SER A 474 -0.62 -10.45 25.61
N ALA A 475 -1.95 -10.48 25.77
CA ALA A 475 -2.60 -11.40 26.72
C ALA A 475 -2.54 -12.88 26.29
N ASP A 476 -2.66 -13.15 24.99
CA ASP A 476 -2.59 -14.50 24.43
C ASP A 476 -1.71 -14.51 23.18
N ARG A 477 -0.64 -15.30 23.18
CA ARG A 477 0.31 -15.40 22.06
C ARG A 477 -0.19 -16.26 20.91
N THR A 478 -1.23 -17.02 21.12
CA THR A 478 -1.82 -17.93 20.11
C THR A 478 -2.89 -17.25 19.31
N GLU A 479 -3.48 -16.16 19.83
CA GLU A 479 -4.51 -15.38 19.15
C GLU A 479 -3.86 -14.34 18.22
N ARG A 480 -4.25 -14.35 16.94
CA ARG A 480 -3.85 -13.28 16.03
C ARG A 480 -4.63 -12.01 16.33
N VAL A 481 -3.91 -10.94 16.59
CA VAL A 481 -4.50 -9.62 16.90
C VAL A 481 -3.97 -8.57 15.94
N LEU A 482 -4.87 -7.81 15.33
CA LEU A 482 -4.54 -6.66 14.49
C LEU A 482 -5.03 -5.38 15.17
N LEU A 483 -4.10 -4.51 15.56
CA LEU A 483 -4.39 -3.19 16.08
C LEU A 483 -4.38 -2.17 14.94
N ILE A 484 -5.49 -1.50 14.73
CA ILE A 484 -5.66 -0.47 13.71
C ILE A 484 -5.64 0.89 14.41
N CYS A 485 -4.62 1.70 14.13
CA CYS A 485 -4.47 3.06 14.62
C CYS A 485 -4.82 4.03 13.49
N ASP A 486 -6.05 4.49 13.46
CA ASP A 486 -6.45 5.52 12.52
C ASP A 486 -6.01 6.90 13.04
N GLU A 487 -5.73 7.81 12.12
CA GLU A 487 -5.18 9.14 12.38
C GLU A 487 -3.98 9.11 13.34
N ALA A 488 -3.02 8.21 13.07
CA ALA A 488 -1.89 7.94 13.97
C ALA A 488 -1.00 9.16 14.23
N TYR A 489 -1.12 10.24 13.44
CA TYR A 489 -0.45 11.51 13.72
C TYR A 489 -0.85 12.12 15.08
N LEU A 490 -2.01 11.75 15.64
CA LEU A 490 -2.44 12.15 16.98
C LEU A 490 -1.47 11.67 18.08
N MET A 491 -0.69 10.61 17.81
CA MET A 491 0.36 10.12 18.71
C MET A 491 1.65 10.95 18.64
N ILE A 492 1.73 11.88 17.68
CA ILE A 492 2.95 12.65 17.44
C ILE A 492 2.91 13.95 18.25
N ASP A 493 3.76 14.01 19.26
CA ASP A 493 4.05 15.24 20.00
C ASP A 493 5.56 15.45 20.07
N PRO A 494 6.11 16.50 19.44
CA PRO A 494 7.55 16.79 19.50
C PRO A 494 8.05 17.04 20.93
N ASN A 495 7.19 17.53 21.83
CA ASN A 495 7.55 17.81 23.22
C ASN A 495 7.51 16.55 24.10
N VAL A 496 6.79 15.50 23.67
CA VAL A 496 6.66 14.23 24.40
C VAL A 496 6.97 13.05 23.47
N PRO A 497 8.22 12.91 23.02
CA PRO A 497 8.62 11.85 22.07
C PRO A 497 8.42 10.43 22.64
N GLN A 498 8.23 10.30 23.95
CA GLN A 498 8.01 9.02 24.63
C GLN A 498 6.74 8.30 24.16
N SER A 499 5.69 9.02 23.73
CA SER A 499 4.48 8.43 23.16
C SER A 499 4.80 7.70 21.85
N LEU A 500 5.61 8.31 21.00
CA LEU A 500 6.07 7.74 19.74
C LEU A 500 7.03 6.57 19.98
N VAL A 501 7.90 6.67 20.98
CA VAL A 501 8.78 5.56 21.42
C VAL A 501 7.93 4.37 21.87
N PHE A 502 6.85 4.60 22.60
CA PHE A 502 5.94 3.54 23.03
C PHE A 502 5.31 2.84 21.82
N LEU A 503 4.74 3.59 20.88
CA LEU A 503 4.15 3.05 19.66
C LEU A 503 5.16 2.22 18.86
N ARG A 504 6.38 2.73 18.68
CA ARG A 504 7.48 1.99 18.03
C ARG A 504 7.82 0.69 18.76
N ASN A 505 7.78 0.70 20.08
CA ASN A 505 8.06 -0.49 20.87
C ASN A 505 6.95 -1.53 20.73
N VAL A 506 5.68 -1.11 20.71
CA VAL A 506 4.53 -1.98 20.38
C VAL A 506 4.75 -2.63 19.02
N GLU A 507 5.10 -1.84 18.01
CA GLU A 507 5.35 -2.32 16.66
C GLU A 507 6.46 -3.39 16.58
N LYS A 508 7.59 -3.14 17.25
CA LYS A 508 8.72 -4.08 17.28
C LYS A 508 8.40 -5.39 17.99
N ARG A 509 7.55 -5.32 19.02
CA ARG A 509 7.20 -6.47 19.86
C ARG A 509 6.04 -7.28 19.34
N ALA A 510 5.15 -6.66 18.57
CA ALA A 510 3.92 -7.27 18.04
C ALA A 510 4.16 -8.66 17.42
N ARG A 511 5.26 -8.83 16.67
CA ARG A 511 5.62 -10.11 16.04
C ARG A 511 5.79 -11.29 17.02
N LYS A 512 6.17 -11.01 18.30
CA LYS A 512 6.35 -12.06 19.33
C LYS A 512 5.03 -12.58 19.87
N TYR A 513 3.94 -11.84 19.63
CA TYR A 513 2.60 -12.09 20.15
C TYR A 513 1.58 -12.44 19.05
N GLU A 514 2.06 -12.88 17.86
CA GLU A 514 1.18 -13.06 16.70
C GLU A 514 0.26 -11.84 16.47
N ALA A 515 0.83 -10.66 16.68
CA ALA A 515 0.12 -9.40 16.54
C ALA A 515 0.69 -8.56 15.39
N GLY A 516 -0.13 -7.67 14.86
CA GLY A 516 0.23 -6.70 13.83
C GLY A 516 -0.34 -5.32 14.15
N LEU A 517 0.38 -4.28 13.72
CA LEU A 517 -0.01 -2.89 13.87
C LEU A 517 -0.27 -2.29 12.47
N VAL A 518 -1.43 -1.69 12.27
CA VAL A 518 -1.77 -0.92 11.07
C VAL A 518 -1.80 0.55 11.43
N ILE A 519 -0.85 1.31 10.90
CA ILE A 519 -0.73 2.75 11.08
C ILE A 519 -1.35 3.44 9.86
N ILE A 520 -2.36 4.27 10.09
CA ILE A 520 -3.03 5.02 9.02
C ILE A 520 -2.81 6.51 9.26
N SER A 521 -2.38 7.23 8.22
CA SER A 521 -2.22 8.68 8.29
C SER A 521 -2.40 9.33 6.91
N HIS A 522 -2.68 10.62 6.94
CA HIS A 522 -2.78 11.45 5.73
C HIS A 522 -1.40 11.92 5.22
N SER A 523 -0.42 12.04 6.11
CA SER A 523 0.84 12.71 5.82
C SER A 523 2.04 11.95 6.40
N VAL A 524 3.06 11.76 5.57
CA VAL A 524 4.39 11.26 5.99
C VAL A 524 5.16 12.36 6.72
N VAL A 525 4.91 13.63 6.35
CA VAL A 525 5.64 14.80 6.90
C VAL A 525 5.50 14.91 8.41
N ASP A 526 4.34 14.53 8.97
CA ASP A 526 4.08 14.60 10.41
C ASP A 526 5.02 13.70 11.21
N PHE A 527 5.46 12.59 10.63
CA PHE A 527 6.40 11.64 11.25
C PHE A 527 7.87 12.04 11.07
N LEU A 528 8.16 12.98 10.18
CA LEU A 528 9.52 13.37 9.81
C LEU A 528 9.94 14.73 10.37
N ALA A 529 9.16 15.30 11.33
CA ALA A 529 9.55 16.53 12.02
C ALA A 529 10.92 16.35 12.70
N PRO A 530 11.81 17.37 12.65
CA PRO A 530 13.21 17.23 13.07
C PRO A 530 13.38 16.65 14.47
N GLU A 531 12.53 17.05 15.42
CA GLU A 531 12.58 16.68 16.85
C GLU A 531 12.28 15.20 17.08
N ILE A 532 11.53 14.57 16.19
CA ILE A 532 11.03 13.20 16.33
C ILE A 532 11.42 12.29 15.17
N LYS A 533 12.14 12.81 14.16
CA LYS A 533 12.45 12.13 12.90
C LYS A 533 12.98 10.70 13.10
N MET A 534 13.87 10.50 14.05
CA MET A 534 14.46 9.19 14.32
C MET A 534 13.40 8.14 14.73
N TYR A 535 12.39 8.53 15.50
CA TYR A 535 11.34 7.62 15.96
C TYR A 535 10.24 7.46 14.92
N GLY A 536 9.82 8.57 14.28
CA GLY A 536 8.79 8.58 13.26
C GLY A 536 9.22 7.82 11.99
N GLN A 537 10.46 8.03 11.53
CA GLN A 537 11.00 7.29 10.41
C GLN A 537 11.03 5.78 10.71
N ALA A 538 11.42 5.38 11.93
CA ALA A 538 11.42 3.98 12.31
C ALA A 538 10.02 3.34 12.19
N LEU A 539 8.95 4.04 12.59
CA LEU A 539 7.57 3.58 12.44
C LEU A 539 7.14 3.41 10.98
N LEU A 540 7.71 4.19 10.07
CA LEU A 540 7.43 4.10 8.63
C LEU A 540 8.26 3.01 7.94
N ASP A 541 9.45 2.70 8.45
CA ASP A 541 10.39 1.74 7.85
C ASP A 541 10.17 0.30 8.31
N ILE A 542 9.88 0.09 9.61
CA ILE A 542 9.72 -1.24 10.22
C ILE A 542 8.63 -2.11 9.56
N PRO A 543 7.43 -1.56 9.20
CA PRO A 543 6.39 -2.37 8.60
C PRO A 543 6.81 -3.05 7.31
N CYS A 544 6.58 -4.35 7.21
CA CYS A 544 6.86 -5.11 5.99
C CYS A 544 5.84 -4.82 4.88
N PHE A 545 4.66 -4.29 5.24
CA PHE A 545 3.60 -3.93 4.31
C PHE A 545 3.43 -2.42 4.30
N LYS A 546 3.46 -1.81 3.10
CA LYS A 546 3.22 -0.38 2.94
C LYS A 546 2.23 -0.15 1.82
N LEU A 547 1.13 0.48 2.14
CA LEU A 547 0.09 0.84 1.20
C LEU A 547 0.16 2.36 0.96
N LEU A 548 0.91 2.76 -0.06
CA LEU A 548 1.09 4.16 -0.41
C LEU A 548 0.07 4.53 -1.49
N MET A 549 -0.88 5.37 -1.10
CA MET A 549 -1.94 5.86 -1.97
C MET A 549 -1.63 7.29 -2.44
N GLY A 550 -2.54 7.91 -3.18
CA GLY A 550 -2.30 9.22 -3.77
C GLY A 550 -1.83 10.28 -2.76
N CYS A 551 -0.81 11.05 -3.14
CA CYS A 551 -0.30 12.19 -2.38
C CYS A 551 0.26 13.27 -3.33
N ASP A 552 0.52 14.47 -2.79
CA ASP A 552 1.01 15.62 -3.56
C ASP A 552 1.96 16.51 -2.76
N GLY A 553 2.47 17.54 -3.42
CA GLY A 553 3.28 18.59 -2.81
C GLY A 553 4.47 18.06 -2.02
N LYS A 554 4.68 18.62 -0.81
CA LYS A 554 5.77 18.24 0.09
C LYS A 554 5.65 16.77 0.53
N ASN A 555 4.43 16.30 0.72
CA ASN A 555 4.16 14.92 1.13
C ASN A 555 4.63 13.90 0.08
N LEU A 556 4.42 14.20 -1.21
CA LEU A 556 4.93 13.39 -2.31
C LEU A 556 6.45 13.38 -2.36
N GLN A 557 7.08 14.53 -2.16
CA GLN A 557 8.53 14.66 -2.17
C GLN A 557 9.17 13.85 -1.03
N GLU A 558 8.71 14.02 0.20
CA GLU A 558 9.19 13.27 1.37
C GLU A 558 8.94 11.75 1.22
N THR A 559 7.78 11.36 0.67
CA THR A 559 7.48 9.95 0.38
C THR A 559 8.43 9.36 -0.66
N ARG A 560 8.74 10.15 -1.72
CA ARG A 560 9.68 9.75 -2.76
C ARG A 560 11.08 9.53 -2.19
N GLU A 561 11.56 10.45 -1.36
CA GLU A 561 12.88 10.37 -0.74
C GLU A 561 12.95 9.21 0.27
N LEU A 562 11.95 9.08 1.16
CA LEU A 562 11.91 8.05 2.19
C LEU A 562 11.96 6.63 1.61
N TYR A 563 11.17 6.39 0.56
CA TYR A 563 11.03 5.05 -0.03
C TYR A 563 11.80 4.86 -1.34
N ASN A 564 12.62 5.83 -1.76
CA ASN A 564 13.37 5.80 -3.02
C ASN A 564 12.47 5.42 -4.21
N LEU A 565 11.36 6.17 -4.40
CA LEU A 565 10.40 5.87 -5.45
C LEU A 565 10.96 6.17 -6.84
N THR A 566 10.68 5.28 -7.78
CA THR A 566 10.92 5.53 -9.21
C THR A 566 9.98 6.61 -9.74
N ASP A 567 10.30 7.18 -10.93
CA ASP A 567 9.43 8.17 -11.56
C ASP A 567 8.02 7.62 -11.85
N ALA A 568 7.90 6.35 -12.25
CA ALA A 568 6.62 5.70 -12.48
C ALA A 568 5.79 5.51 -11.19
N GLU A 569 6.44 5.16 -10.08
CA GLU A 569 5.79 5.04 -8.76
C GLU A 569 5.37 6.43 -8.25
N THR A 570 6.20 7.45 -8.46
CA THR A 570 5.88 8.84 -8.11
C THR A 570 4.66 9.34 -8.90
N GLU A 571 4.61 9.09 -10.22
CA GLU A 571 3.47 9.44 -11.08
C GLU A 571 2.18 8.73 -10.66
N LEU A 572 2.27 7.47 -10.21
CA LEU A 572 1.13 6.75 -9.66
C LEU A 572 0.54 7.48 -8.45
N LEU A 573 1.38 7.89 -7.49
CA LEU A 573 0.92 8.60 -6.30
C LEU A 573 0.40 10.01 -6.62
N GLU A 574 1.08 10.74 -7.53
CA GLU A 574 0.66 12.06 -8.00
C GLU A 574 -0.72 12.02 -8.68
N SER A 575 -1.06 10.91 -9.33
CA SER A 575 -2.35 10.74 -10.04
C SER A 575 -3.57 10.74 -9.11
N LYS A 576 -3.40 10.43 -7.83
CA LYS A 576 -4.45 10.34 -6.79
C LYS A 576 -5.67 9.51 -7.22
N ARG A 577 -5.49 8.52 -8.09
CA ARG A 577 -6.59 7.67 -8.53
C ARG A 577 -7.15 6.89 -7.36
N ARG A 578 -8.45 7.03 -7.13
CA ARG A 578 -9.16 6.32 -6.05
C ARG A 578 -9.03 4.81 -6.22
N GLY A 579 -8.66 4.12 -5.13
CA GLY A 579 -8.48 2.67 -5.13
C GLY A 579 -7.16 2.16 -5.71
N HIS A 580 -6.30 3.05 -6.22
CA HIS A 580 -4.97 2.70 -6.68
C HIS A 580 -3.92 2.97 -5.62
N ALA A 581 -2.95 2.08 -5.49
CA ALA A 581 -1.86 2.21 -4.54
C ALA A 581 -0.56 1.58 -5.06
N LEU A 582 0.56 2.08 -4.57
CA LEU A 582 1.81 1.34 -4.56
C LEU A 582 1.80 0.46 -3.31
N PHE A 583 1.68 -0.85 -3.50
CA PHE A 583 1.70 -1.82 -2.43
C PHE A 583 3.08 -2.45 -2.32
N VAL A 584 3.75 -2.18 -1.21
CA VAL A 584 5.04 -2.78 -0.87
C VAL A 584 4.79 -4.00 0.00
N ILE A 585 5.34 -5.14 -0.37
CA ILE A 585 5.22 -6.44 0.31
C ILE A 585 6.64 -6.97 0.51
N GLY A 586 7.23 -6.68 1.66
CA GLY A 586 8.65 -6.95 1.90
C GLY A 586 9.53 -6.24 0.86
N SER A 587 10.25 -7.00 0.05
CA SER A 587 11.10 -6.48 -1.03
C SER A 587 10.37 -6.19 -2.35
N LYS A 588 9.13 -6.63 -2.50
CA LYS A 588 8.34 -6.48 -3.73
C LYS A 588 7.50 -5.22 -3.72
N ARG A 589 7.36 -4.60 -4.88
CA ARG A 589 6.55 -3.40 -5.10
C ARG A 589 5.57 -3.65 -6.23
N LEU A 590 4.30 -3.41 -5.99
CA LEU A 590 3.22 -3.66 -6.93
C LEU A 590 2.34 -2.42 -7.05
N HIS A 591 2.02 -2.03 -8.27
CA HIS A 591 0.89 -1.12 -8.49
C HIS A 591 -0.39 -1.95 -8.41
N ILE A 592 -1.18 -1.73 -7.37
CA ILE A 592 -2.45 -2.41 -7.16
C ILE A 592 -3.64 -1.49 -7.43
N ASN A 593 -4.67 -2.06 -8.02
CA ASN A 593 -6.03 -1.51 -8.04
C ASN A 593 -6.89 -2.39 -7.14
N PHE A 594 -7.41 -1.83 -6.05
CA PHE A 594 -8.29 -2.54 -5.15
C PHE A 594 -9.63 -2.84 -5.82
N GLU A 595 -9.89 -4.12 -6.05
CA GLU A 595 -11.21 -4.61 -6.47
C GLU A 595 -11.89 -5.30 -5.31
N ILE A 596 -12.81 -4.60 -4.67
CA ILE A 596 -13.49 -5.11 -3.49
C ILE A 596 -14.76 -5.82 -3.94
N PRO A 597 -14.95 -7.11 -3.57
CA PRO A 597 -16.16 -7.83 -3.88
C PRO A 597 -17.41 -7.11 -3.35
N SER A 598 -18.45 -6.99 -4.17
CA SER A 598 -19.65 -6.19 -3.88
C SER A 598 -20.34 -6.55 -2.55
N TYR A 599 -20.35 -7.82 -2.18
CA TYR A 599 -20.93 -8.27 -0.92
C TYR A 599 -20.24 -7.69 0.33
N LYS A 600 -18.96 -7.31 0.24
CA LYS A 600 -18.23 -6.72 1.38
C LYS A 600 -18.72 -5.32 1.73
N PHE A 601 -19.25 -4.56 0.76
CA PHE A 601 -19.74 -3.21 1.03
C PHE A 601 -20.92 -3.20 2.00
N SER A 602 -21.74 -4.25 2.03
CA SER A 602 -22.84 -4.37 3.00
C SER A 602 -22.35 -4.45 4.46
N TYR A 603 -21.13 -4.92 4.68
CA TYR A 603 -20.51 -5.01 6.01
C TYR A 603 -19.69 -3.76 6.37
N MET A 604 -19.15 -3.06 5.37
CA MET A 604 -18.24 -1.91 5.60
C MET A 604 -18.95 -0.66 6.11
N GLY A 605 -20.26 -0.56 5.91
CA GLY A 605 -21.01 0.66 6.20
C GLY A 605 -20.74 1.77 5.17
N THR A 606 -21.38 2.92 5.39
CA THR A 606 -21.33 4.08 4.48
C THR A 606 -20.32 5.15 4.89
N ALA A 607 -19.84 5.13 6.13
CA ALA A 607 -18.86 6.08 6.64
C ALA A 607 -17.50 5.92 5.92
N GLY A 608 -16.82 7.04 5.65
CA GLY A 608 -15.55 7.06 4.90
C GLY A 608 -15.71 7.38 3.41
N GLY A 609 -16.87 7.85 3.01
CA GLY A 609 -17.19 8.36 1.67
C GLY A 609 -17.61 7.26 0.68
N ARG A 610 -18.53 7.63 -0.20
CA ARG A 610 -19.04 6.84 -1.34
C ARG A 610 -18.07 6.89 -2.52
#